data_20ec383bbb3b284e0764665c50bcbac5
#
_entry.id   20ec383bbb3b284e0764665c50bcbac5
#
_cell.length_a   1.000
_cell.length_b   1.000
_cell.length_c   1.000
_cell.angle_alpha   90.00
_cell.angle_beta   90.00
_cell.angle_gamma   90.00
#
_symmetry.space_group_name_H-M   'P 1'
#
loop_
_entity.id
_entity.type
_entity.pdbx_description
1 polymer ?
#
loop_
_entity_poly.entity_id
_entity_poly.type
_entity_poly.pdbx_seq_one_letter_code
_entity_poly.pdbx_strand_id
1 'polypeptide(L)'
;MKLINNYMVKPLNKQILLTILVLLTSSLSGCLNQDNNSESIDFEISTSSLNSTIVSNYVDGSLASTVAAKFVFNFTNIISGNNIQYLGIIGNDLFEPIQISPTESNSVELHISEHGIHTLEFYVEDEKQNRKSTYISVIVDIRMYWLEENVSSPMQFEIVSKPRNEGVLPSHVKIDSKIHNYRTLSELGGGQSVDFTWKIIDELDVTCQSQKGNVGEGESVSWDTIYFGAGLTHNLAVDYDEGQDRITVEHEILILYPQD
;
A
#
# COMPACT_ATOMS: atom_id res chain seq x y z
N MET A 1 31.57 -60.27 49.40
CA MET A 1 31.16 -61.25 48.40
C MET A 1 30.63 -60.51 47.21
N LYS A 2 31.49 -60.32 46.14
CA LYS A 2 31.17 -59.59 44.94
C LYS A 2 30.73 -60.53 43.82
N LEU A 3 29.49 -60.37 43.37
CA LEU A 3 28.98 -61.08 42.20
C LEU A 3 29.30 -60.23 40.94
N ILE A 4 30.21 -60.75 40.12
CA ILE A 4 30.55 -60.21 38.82
C ILE A 4 29.62 -60.88 37.80
N ASN A 5 28.67 -60.11 37.23
CA ASN A 5 27.80 -60.58 36.18
C ASN A 5 28.56 -60.45 34.82
N ASN A 6 29.05 -61.58 34.32
CA ASN A 6 29.59 -61.70 32.98
C ASN A 6 28.46 -61.70 31.94
N TYR A 7 28.29 -60.56 31.25
CA TYR A 7 27.46 -60.51 30.04
C TYR A 7 28.23 -61.15 28.87
N MET A 8 27.81 -62.33 28.48
CA MET A 8 28.32 -63.01 27.31
C MET A 8 27.71 -62.36 26.05
N VAL A 9 28.49 -61.55 25.36
CA VAL A 9 28.12 -60.98 24.03
C VAL A 9 28.11 -62.12 23.03
N LYS A 10 26.95 -62.47 22.50
CA LYS A 10 26.84 -63.45 21.41
C LYS A 10 27.46 -62.89 20.15
N PRO A 11 28.30 -63.67 19.42
CA PRO A 11 28.91 -63.23 18.17
C PRO A 11 27.82 -62.91 17.13
N LEU A 12 27.86 -61.72 16.59
CA LEU A 12 26.94 -61.23 15.56
C LEU A 12 27.05 -62.12 14.31
N ASN A 13 25.92 -62.64 13.85
CA ASN A 13 25.89 -63.58 12.73
C ASN A 13 26.46 -62.88 11.46
N LYS A 14 27.38 -63.53 10.74
CA LYS A 14 28.02 -62.97 9.53
C LYS A 14 27.04 -62.49 8.49
N GLN A 15 25.83 -63.05 8.41
CA GLN A 15 24.78 -62.61 7.52
C GLN A 15 24.19 -61.25 7.93
N ILE A 16 24.06 -60.99 9.26
CA ILE A 16 23.56 -59.72 9.77
C ILE A 16 24.58 -58.62 9.53
N LEU A 17 25.89 -58.92 9.69
CA LEU A 17 26.97 -57.95 9.43
C LEU A 17 27.02 -57.60 7.93
N LEU A 18 26.81 -58.56 7.02
CA LEU A 18 26.79 -58.31 5.57
C LEU A 18 25.57 -57.46 5.15
N THR A 19 24.39 -57.69 5.76
CA THR A 19 23.19 -56.90 5.47
C THR A 19 23.32 -55.45 5.98
N ILE A 20 23.95 -55.21 7.13
CA ILE A 20 24.22 -53.90 7.64
C ILE A 20 25.26 -53.16 6.75
N LEU A 21 26.26 -53.87 6.24
CA LEU A 21 27.24 -53.31 5.33
C LEU A 21 26.61 -52.89 3.98
N VAL A 22 25.70 -53.67 3.42
CA VAL A 22 24.99 -53.37 2.18
C VAL A 22 23.99 -52.21 2.38
N LEU A 23 23.36 -52.10 3.53
CA LEU A 23 22.47 -50.96 3.88
C LEU A 23 23.26 -49.66 4.09
N LEU A 24 24.47 -49.72 4.64
CA LEU A 24 25.36 -48.56 4.81
C LEU A 24 25.95 -48.08 3.48
N THR A 25 26.19 -48.94 2.51
CA THR A 25 26.70 -48.53 1.19
C THR A 25 25.61 -47.97 0.27
N SER A 26 24.33 -48.36 0.45
CA SER A 26 23.21 -47.80 -0.31
C SER A 26 22.82 -46.38 0.10
N SER A 27 23.18 -45.93 1.30
CA SER A 27 22.95 -44.56 1.75
C SER A 27 24.03 -43.55 1.28
N LEU A 28 25.12 -44.02 0.68
CA LEU A 28 26.20 -43.16 0.17
C LEU A 28 26.11 -42.82 -1.34
N SER A 29 25.08 -43.33 -2.04
CA SER A 29 24.90 -43.07 -3.48
C SER A 29 24.05 -41.83 -3.79
N GLY A 30 23.75 -40.98 -2.78
CA GLY A 30 22.84 -39.85 -2.90
C GLY A 30 23.45 -38.46 -3.02
N CYS A 31 24.76 -38.30 -3.13
CA CYS A 31 25.38 -36.99 -3.38
C CYS A 31 26.49 -37.11 -4.43
N LEU A 32 26.13 -37.48 -5.65
CA LEU A 32 26.87 -36.94 -6.78
C LEU A 32 26.49 -35.45 -6.81
N ASN A 33 27.41 -34.58 -6.36
CA ASN A 33 27.42 -33.20 -6.77
C ASN A 33 27.40 -33.22 -8.31
N GLN A 34 26.19 -33.14 -8.84
CA GLN A 34 26.01 -32.54 -10.14
C GLN A 34 26.47 -31.11 -9.91
N ASP A 35 27.66 -30.76 -10.35
CA ASP A 35 28.03 -29.38 -10.63
C ASP A 35 26.99 -28.90 -11.65
N ASN A 36 25.84 -28.53 -11.13
CA ASN A 36 24.94 -27.65 -11.83
C ASN A 36 25.74 -26.34 -11.90
N ASN A 37 26.46 -26.14 -12.99
CA ASN A 37 26.59 -24.83 -13.58
C ASN A 37 25.14 -24.41 -13.91
N SER A 38 24.38 -24.10 -12.88
CA SER A 38 23.15 -23.34 -13.04
C SER A 38 23.63 -21.99 -13.51
N GLU A 39 23.62 -21.81 -14.83
CA GLU A 39 23.88 -20.53 -15.45
C GLU A 39 22.98 -19.55 -14.72
N SER A 40 23.61 -18.70 -13.88
CA SER A 40 22.89 -17.83 -12.97
C SER A 40 22.12 -16.82 -13.79
N ILE A 41 20.79 -16.76 -13.55
CA ILE A 41 19.99 -15.64 -14.05
C ILE A 41 20.36 -14.42 -13.22
N ASP A 42 20.60 -13.29 -13.87
CA ASP A 42 20.76 -11.99 -13.25
C ASP A 42 19.94 -10.94 -14.02
N PHE A 43 19.43 -9.94 -13.33
CA PHE A 43 18.64 -8.87 -13.93
C PHE A 43 18.50 -7.68 -12.97
N GLU A 44 18.15 -6.54 -13.53
CA GLU A 44 17.89 -5.31 -12.79
C GLU A 44 16.48 -4.79 -13.12
N ILE A 45 15.88 -4.08 -12.17
CA ILE A 45 14.62 -3.37 -12.39
C ILE A 45 14.89 -1.88 -12.33
N SER A 46 14.45 -1.16 -13.35
CA SER A 46 14.46 0.30 -13.37
C SER A 46 13.05 0.87 -13.38
N THR A 47 12.86 1.98 -12.69
CA THR A 47 11.59 2.73 -12.64
C THR A 47 11.89 4.22 -12.55
N SER A 48 10.95 5.06 -12.99
CA SER A 48 11.05 6.51 -12.88
C SER A 48 10.72 7.02 -11.47
N SER A 49 9.92 6.28 -10.71
CA SER A 49 9.52 6.63 -9.35
C SER A 49 9.11 5.38 -8.57
N LEU A 50 9.44 5.39 -7.29
CA LEU A 50 8.95 4.42 -6.30
C LEU A 50 7.78 5.00 -5.47
N ASN A 51 7.35 6.22 -5.76
CA ASN A 51 6.22 6.87 -5.13
C ASN A 51 5.20 7.30 -6.19
N SER A 52 3.92 7.06 -5.92
CA SER A 52 2.79 7.51 -6.72
C SER A 52 1.58 7.76 -5.83
N THR A 53 0.56 8.44 -6.35
CA THR A 53 -0.58 8.91 -5.56
C THR A 53 -1.89 8.44 -6.18
N ILE A 54 -2.78 7.87 -5.36
CA ILE A 54 -4.19 7.66 -5.70
C ILE A 54 -4.89 9.01 -5.57
N VAL A 55 -5.72 9.37 -6.56
CA VAL A 55 -6.53 10.58 -6.52
C VAL A 55 -8.00 10.21 -6.54
N SER A 56 -8.75 10.57 -5.48
CA SER A 56 -10.18 10.33 -5.37
C SER A 56 -10.94 11.64 -5.26
N ASN A 57 -12.03 11.78 -6.00
CA ASN A 57 -12.89 12.94 -5.99
C ASN A 57 -14.26 12.55 -5.46
N TYR A 58 -14.77 13.31 -4.50
CA TYR A 58 -16.08 13.16 -3.91
C TYR A 58 -16.90 14.41 -4.15
N VAL A 59 -18.19 14.24 -4.50
CA VAL A 59 -19.14 15.30 -4.70
C VAL A 59 -20.42 14.95 -3.97
N ASP A 60 -20.92 15.86 -3.15
CA ASP A 60 -22.15 15.71 -2.36
C ASP A 60 -22.21 14.35 -1.62
N GLY A 61 -21.15 14.00 -0.91
CA GLY A 61 -21.05 12.78 -0.12
C GLY A 61 -20.76 11.50 -0.89
N SER A 62 -20.65 11.55 -2.22
CA SER A 62 -20.48 10.37 -3.06
C SER A 62 -19.14 10.38 -3.80
N LEU A 63 -18.49 9.21 -3.88
CA LEU A 63 -17.29 9.03 -4.69
C LEU A 63 -17.64 9.19 -6.18
N ALA A 64 -17.14 10.26 -6.81
CA ALA A 64 -17.39 10.58 -8.21
C ALA A 64 -16.35 9.93 -9.13
N SER A 65 -15.08 9.89 -8.72
CA SER A 65 -14.00 9.24 -9.50
C SER A 65 -12.82 8.85 -8.63
N THR A 66 -12.08 7.84 -9.09
CA THR A 66 -10.78 7.45 -8.53
C THR A 66 -9.80 7.16 -9.65
N VAL A 67 -8.59 7.70 -9.52
CA VAL A 67 -7.44 7.39 -10.38
C VAL A 67 -6.43 6.62 -9.53
N ALA A 68 -6.11 5.40 -9.94
CA ALA A 68 -5.14 4.56 -9.25
C ALA A 68 -3.71 5.12 -9.38
N ALA A 69 -2.87 4.79 -8.41
CA ALA A 69 -1.44 5.09 -8.48
C ALA A 69 -0.79 4.28 -9.60
N LYS A 70 -0.05 4.95 -10.48
CA LYS A 70 0.59 4.36 -11.66
C LYS A 70 2.08 4.21 -11.45
N PHE A 71 2.62 3.03 -11.78
CA PHE A 71 4.05 2.73 -11.82
C PHE A 71 4.41 2.08 -13.16
N VAL A 72 5.63 2.35 -13.63
CA VAL A 72 6.19 1.69 -14.82
C VAL A 72 7.53 1.10 -14.43
N PHE A 73 7.67 -0.23 -14.60
CA PHE A 73 8.88 -0.97 -14.30
C PHE A 73 9.45 -1.56 -15.58
N ASN A 74 10.78 -1.47 -15.73
CA ASN A 74 11.49 -2.04 -16.86
C ASN A 74 12.49 -3.08 -16.34
N PHE A 75 12.43 -4.29 -16.91
CA PHE A 75 13.45 -5.31 -16.73
C PHE A 75 14.64 -4.97 -17.62
N THR A 76 15.80 -4.81 -17.01
CA THR A 76 17.04 -4.40 -17.68
C THR A 76 18.19 -5.34 -17.31
N ASN A 77 19.26 -5.30 -18.10
CA ASN A 77 20.50 -6.06 -17.84
C ASN A 77 20.24 -7.55 -17.57
N ILE A 78 19.30 -8.16 -18.29
CA ILE A 78 18.97 -9.57 -18.12
C ILE A 78 20.11 -10.42 -18.68
N ILE A 79 20.73 -11.22 -17.82
CA ILE A 79 21.81 -12.16 -18.16
C ILE A 79 21.30 -13.56 -17.78
N SER A 80 21.35 -14.48 -18.73
CA SER A 80 21.02 -15.89 -18.52
C SER A 80 21.74 -16.74 -19.55
N GLY A 81 22.17 -17.93 -19.17
CA GLY A 81 22.71 -18.91 -20.10
C GLY A 81 21.65 -19.69 -20.88
N ASN A 82 20.36 -19.56 -20.48
CA ASN A 82 19.22 -20.16 -21.18
C ASN A 82 18.30 -19.07 -21.71
N ASN A 83 17.39 -19.45 -22.63
CA ASN A 83 16.38 -18.52 -23.13
C ASN A 83 15.42 -18.12 -22.00
N ILE A 84 15.17 -16.85 -21.84
CA ILE A 84 14.17 -16.34 -20.87
C ILE A 84 12.79 -16.59 -21.45
N GLN A 85 11.95 -17.21 -20.63
CA GLN A 85 10.57 -17.54 -20.99
C GLN A 85 9.60 -16.48 -20.49
N TYR A 86 9.77 -16.05 -19.23
CA TYR A 86 8.85 -15.09 -18.58
C TYR A 86 9.60 -14.04 -17.76
N LEU A 87 9.04 -12.82 -17.80
CA LEU A 87 9.28 -11.75 -16.85
C LEU A 87 7.99 -11.56 -16.06
N GLY A 88 8.07 -11.45 -14.74
CA GLY A 88 6.85 -11.40 -13.95
C GLY A 88 6.92 -10.49 -12.74
N ILE A 89 5.74 -10.08 -12.28
CA ILE A 89 5.54 -9.28 -11.06
C ILE A 89 4.44 -9.91 -10.24
N ILE A 90 4.69 -10.04 -8.93
CA ILE A 90 3.72 -10.50 -7.93
C ILE A 90 3.54 -9.39 -6.90
N GLY A 91 2.31 -9.00 -6.67
CA GLY A 91 1.91 -7.96 -5.72
C GLY A 91 1.11 -8.49 -4.53
N ASN A 92 1.27 -9.79 -4.18
CA ASN A 92 0.47 -10.46 -3.15
C ASN A 92 -1.04 -10.28 -3.44
N ASP A 93 -1.80 -9.66 -2.52
CA ASP A 93 -3.24 -9.48 -2.66
C ASP A 93 -3.64 -8.21 -3.44
N LEU A 94 -2.67 -7.43 -3.98
CA LEU A 94 -2.94 -6.18 -4.69
C LEU A 94 -3.50 -6.39 -6.10
N PHE A 95 -3.00 -7.42 -6.78
CA PHE A 95 -3.38 -7.77 -8.15
C PHE A 95 -2.96 -9.21 -8.46
N GLU A 96 -3.61 -9.81 -9.45
CA GLU A 96 -3.22 -11.13 -9.96
C GLU A 96 -1.79 -11.08 -10.54
N PRO A 97 -0.97 -12.13 -10.36
CA PRO A 97 0.38 -12.17 -10.90
C PRO A 97 0.44 -11.84 -12.38
N ILE A 98 1.31 -10.90 -12.74
CA ILE A 98 1.52 -10.47 -14.13
C ILE A 98 2.70 -11.23 -14.70
N GLN A 99 2.52 -11.84 -15.85
CA GLN A 99 3.57 -12.48 -16.65
C GLN A 99 3.57 -11.91 -18.06
N ILE A 100 4.77 -11.59 -18.57
CA ILE A 100 4.98 -11.12 -19.95
C ILE A 100 6.09 -11.93 -20.60
N SER A 101 6.01 -12.08 -21.93
CA SER A 101 7.10 -12.63 -22.71
C SER A 101 8.15 -11.54 -23.00
N PRO A 102 9.45 -11.80 -22.79
CA PRO A 102 10.51 -10.83 -23.11
C PRO A 102 10.58 -10.49 -24.61
N THR A 103 9.97 -11.32 -25.48
CA THR A 103 9.86 -11.03 -26.92
C THR A 103 8.76 -10.00 -27.23
N GLU A 104 7.81 -9.80 -26.33
CA GLU A 104 6.71 -8.84 -26.50
C GLU A 104 7.02 -7.50 -25.81
N SER A 105 7.52 -7.55 -24.58
CA SER A 105 7.88 -6.37 -23.81
C SER A 105 8.86 -6.71 -22.70
N ASN A 106 9.67 -5.74 -22.31
CA ASN A 106 10.45 -5.76 -21.06
C ASN A 106 9.92 -4.74 -20.03
N SER A 107 8.76 -4.13 -20.30
CA SER A 107 8.16 -3.10 -19.48
C SER A 107 6.78 -3.53 -19.01
N VAL A 108 6.46 -3.26 -17.74
CA VAL A 108 5.14 -3.49 -17.13
C VAL A 108 4.64 -2.21 -16.52
N GLU A 109 3.39 -1.87 -16.82
CA GLU A 109 2.65 -0.78 -16.19
C GLU A 109 1.72 -1.37 -15.12
N LEU A 110 1.81 -0.86 -13.89
CA LEU A 110 0.97 -1.26 -12.76
C LEU A 110 0.07 -0.12 -12.32
N HIS A 111 -1.16 -0.47 -11.95
CA HIS A 111 -2.13 0.41 -11.32
C HIS A 111 -2.49 -0.14 -9.94
N ILE A 112 -2.13 0.60 -8.87
CA ILE A 112 -2.41 0.21 -7.50
C ILE A 112 -3.49 1.11 -6.94
N SER A 113 -4.57 0.52 -6.42
CA SER A 113 -5.75 1.21 -5.89
C SER A 113 -5.81 1.23 -4.36
N GLU A 114 -4.81 0.69 -3.68
CA GLU A 114 -4.71 0.66 -2.23
C GLU A 114 -3.50 1.49 -1.78
N HIS A 115 -3.72 2.46 -0.89
CA HIS A 115 -2.64 3.27 -0.34
C HIS A 115 -1.85 2.48 0.71
N GLY A 116 -0.56 2.79 0.83
CA GLY A 116 0.35 2.08 1.73
C GLY A 116 1.75 1.92 1.16
N ILE A 117 2.60 1.25 1.92
CA ILE A 117 3.89 0.76 1.42
C ILE A 117 3.70 -0.70 1.02
N HIS A 118 3.96 -1.01 -0.25
CA HIS A 118 3.77 -2.34 -0.82
C HIS A 118 5.08 -2.90 -1.33
N THR A 119 5.38 -4.16 -0.98
CA THR A 119 6.54 -4.86 -1.50
C THR A 119 6.11 -5.73 -2.68
N LEU A 120 6.73 -5.49 -3.83
CA LEU A 120 6.49 -6.22 -5.07
C LEU A 120 7.64 -7.19 -5.31
N GLU A 121 7.33 -8.43 -5.69
CA GLU A 121 8.31 -9.40 -6.17
C GLU A 121 8.41 -9.32 -7.69
N PHE A 122 9.61 -9.08 -8.20
CA PHE A 122 9.95 -9.15 -9.62
C PHE A 122 10.73 -10.42 -9.88
N TYR A 123 10.43 -11.14 -10.94
CA TYR A 123 11.15 -12.35 -11.28
C TYR A 123 11.40 -12.52 -12.77
N VAL A 124 12.45 -13.26 -13.06
CA VAL A 124 12.79 -13.73 -14.40
C VAL A 124 12.84 -15.26 -14.35
N GLU A 125 12.22 -15.94 -15.32
CA GLU A 125 12.17 -17.38 -15.42
C GLU A 125 12.63 -17.83 -16.81
N ASP A 126 13.51 -18.83 -16.86
CA ASP A 126 14.04 -19.40 -18.10
C ASP A 126 13.20 -20.60 -18.59
N GLU A 127 13.52 -21.12 -19.78
CA GLU A 127 12.86 -22.29 -20.40
C GLU A 127 13.04 -23.60 -19.61
N LYS A 128 14.00 -23.65 -18.68
CA LYS A 128 14.23 -24.78 -17.77
C LYS A 128 13.54 -24.60 -16.42
N GLN A 129 12.70 -23.55 -16.27
CA GLN A 129 12.00 -23.20 -15.03
C GLN A 129 12.94 -22.76 -13.88
N ASN A 130 14.19 -22.36 -14.20
CA ASN A 130 15.01 -21.67 -13.21
C ASN A 130 14.46 -20.26 -13.04
N ARG A 131 14.27 -19.83 -11.78
CA ARG A 131 13.71 -18.54 -11.45
C ARG A 131 14.63 -17.75 -10.53
N LYS A 132 14.80 -16.48 -10.83
CA LYS A 132 15.48 -15.50 -9.98
C LYS A 132 14.48 -14.39 -9.64
N SER A 133 14.41 -14.02 -8.37
CA SER A 133 13.54 -12.94 -7.90
C SER A 133 14.31 -11.83 -7.21
N THR A 134 13.76 -10.62 -7.26
CA THR A 134 14.14 -9.45 -6.45
C THR A 134 12.91 -8.74 -5.92
N TYR A 135 13.06 -7.92 -4.87
CA TYR A 135 11.95 -7.24 -4.22
C TYR A 135 12.16 -5.74 -4.24
N ILE A 136 11.10 -5.01 -4.53
CA ILE A 136 11.09 -3.55 -4.53
C ILE A 136 9.88 -3.08 -3.74
N SER A 137 10.09 -2.13 -2.82
CA SER A 137 9.01 -1.46 -2.11
C SER A 137 8.59 -0.20 -2.87
N VAL A 138 7.28 -0.02 -3.02
CA VAL A 138 6.67 1.19 -3.59
C VAL A 138 5.80 1.87 -2.56
N ILE A 139 5.73 3.18 -2.63
CA ILE A 139 4.93 4.03 -1.75
C ILE A 139 3.74 4.53 -2.53
N VAL A 140 2.54 4.31 -2.00
CA VAL A 140 1.28 4.79 -2.57
C VAL A 140 0.63 5.74 -1.57
N ASP A 141 0.75 7.04 -1.83
CA ASP A 141 0.03 8.07 -1.11
C ASP A 141 -1.41 8.15 -1.60
N ILE A 142 -2.30 8.83 -0.87
CA ILE A 142 -3.65 9.13 -1.36
C ILE A 142 -3.99 10.61 -1.18
N ARG A 143 -4.59 11.18 -2.21
CA ARG A 143 -5.16 12.52 -2.24
C ARG A 143 -6.65 12.42 -2.47
N MET A 144 -7.42 13.06 -1.62
CA MET A 144 -8.88 13.08 -1.72
C MET A 144 -9.35 14.53 -1.83
N TYR A 145 -10.19 14.78 -2.80
CA TYR A 145 -10.91 16.04 -2.97
C TYR A 145 -12.37 15.83 -2.62
N TRP A 146 -12.92 16.73 -1.83
CA TRP A 146 -14.32 16.77 -1.45
C TRP A 146 -14.91 18.12 -1.83
N LEU A 147 -16.07 18.08 -2.47
CA LEU A 147 -16.86 19.25 -2.79
C LEU A 147 -18.31 19.01 -2.36
N GLU A 148 -18.85 19.94 -1.61
CA GLU A 148 -20.25 19.98 -1.24
C GLU A 148 -20.78 21.40 -1.42
N GLU A 149 -21.72 21.57 -2.34
CA GLU A 149 -22.18 22.88 -2.75
C GLU A 149 -23.53 23.25 -2.12
N ASN A 150 -23.68 24.54 -1.77
CA ASN A 150 -24.94 25.15 -1.41
C ASN A 150 -25.65 24.45 -0.23
N VAL A 151 -24.89 24.21 0.87
CA VAL A 151 -25.38 23.49 2.05
C VAL A 151 -25.49 24.39 3.28
N SER A 152 -26.42 24.04 4.19
CA SER A 152 -26.56 24.63 5.53
C SER A 152 -26.32 23.62 6.65
N SER A 153 -26.02 22.37 6.29
CA SER A 153 -25.62 21.28 7.19
C SER A 153 -24.64 20.40 6.47
N PRO A 154 -23.35 20.78 6.44
CA PRO A 154 -22.31 20.01 5.76
C PRO A 154 -22.20 18.60 6.30
N MET A 155 -21.96 17.64 5.41
CA MET A 155 -21.72 16.25 5.78
C MET A 155 -20.31 16.07 6.35
N GLN A 156 -20.16 15.12 7.24
CA GLN A 156 -18.84 14.71 7.71
C GLN A 156 -18.13 13.88 6.62
N PHE A 157 -16.85 14.14 6.45
CA PHE A 157 -16.00 13.37 5.54
C PHE A 157 -15.13 12.39 6.32
N GLU A 158 -15.34 11.09 6.08
CA GLU A 158 -14.57 10.02 6.72
C GLU A 158 -13.18 9.90 6.08
N ILE A 159 -12.15 9.96 6.91
CA ILE A 159 -10.73 9.82 6.52
C ILE A 159 -10.22 8.49 7.09
N VAL A 160 -10.15 7.45 6.26
CA VAL A 160 -9.56 6.16 6.63
C VAL A 160 -8.08 6.21 6.29
N SER A 161 -7.24 6.45 7.30
CA SER A 161 -5.78 6.55 7.10
C SER A 161 -5.02 5.24 7.33
N LYS A 162 -5.65 4.23 7.94
CA LYS A 162 -5.06 2.92 8.14
C LYS A 162 -4.93 2.17 6.81
N PRO A 163 -3.70 1.71 6.41
CA PRO A 163 -3.55 0.92 5.19
C PRO A 163 -4.19 -0.47 5.35
N ARG A 164 -4.81 -1.00 4.28
CA ARG A 164 -5.49 -2.31 4.31
C ARG A 164 -4.54 -3.48 4.51
N ASN A 165 -3.29 -3.35 4.05
CA ASN A 165 -2.25 -4.38 4.21
C ASN A 165 -1.69 -4.48 5.63
N GLU A 166 -2.23 -3.70 6.60
CA GLU A 166 -1.74 -3.62 7.99
C GLU A 166 -0.24 -3.31 8.10
N GLY A 167 0.34 -2.73 7.05
CA GLY A 167 1.75 -2.38 6.97
C GLY A 167 2.12 -1.10 7.72
N VAL A 168 3.13 -0.40 7.20
CA VAL A 168 3.62 0.86 7.78
C VAL A 168 2.51 1.90 7.77
N LEU A 169 2.30 2.55 8.93
CA LEU A 169 1.31 3.62 9.06
C LEU A 169 1.77 4.89 8.35
N PRO A 170 0.83 5.75 7.88
CA PRO A 170 1.16 7.05 7.33
C PRO A 170 1.97 7.89 8.32
N SER A 171 2.84 8.73 7.80
CA SER A 171 3.60 9.69 8.62
C SER A 171 2.70 10.80 9.15
N HIS A 172 1.76 11.26 8.34
CA HIS A 172 0.79 12.30 8.71
C HIS A 172 -0.33 12.41 7.67
N VAL A 173 -1.40 13.08 8.07
CA VAL A 173 -2.50 13.51 7.21
C VAL A 173 -2.45 15.04 7.12
N LYS A 174 -2.32 15.56 5.90
CA LYS A 174 -2.46 16.99 5.63
C LYS A 174 -3.90 17.27 5.21
N ILE A 175 -4.52 18.29 5.79
CA ILE A 175 -5.88 18.72 5.49
C ILE A 175 -5.83 20.20 5.11
N ASP A 176 -6.39 20.51 3.95
CA ASP A 176 -6.67 21.86 3.47
C ASP A 176 -8.19 21.94 3.27
N SER A 177 -8.86 22.75 4.08
CA SER A 177 -10.30 22.90 4.06
C SER A 177 -10.67 24.35 3.79
N LYS A 178 -11.58 24.56 2.85
CA LYS A 178 -12.01 25.87 2.42
C LYS A 178 -13.53 25.98 2.44
N ILE A 179 -14.03 27.10 2.94
CA ILE A 179 -15.44 27.41 2.98
C ILE A 179 -15.68 28.70 2.19
N HIS A 180 -16.67 28.63 1.30
CA HIS A 180 -17.13 29.78 0.51
C HIS A 180 -18.56 30.12 0.88
N ASN A 181 -18.81 31.39 1.09
CA ASN A 181 -20.16 31.95 1.17
C ASN A 181 -20.40 32.77 -0.08
N TYR A 182 -20.98 32.13 -1.11
CA TYR A 182 -21.22 32.82 -2.38
C TYR A 182 -22.30 33.87 -2.23
N ARG A 183 -22.08 35.04 -2.88
CA ARG A 183 -23.07 36.10 -2.93
C ARG A 183 -24.37 35.60 -3.60
N THR A 184 -25.45 35.61 -2.86
CA THR A 184 -26.78 35.36 -3.40
C THR A 184 -27.29 36.61 -4.10
N LEU A 185 -27.79 36.46 -5.34
CA LEU A 185 -28.47 37.55 -6.07
C LEU A 185 -29.83 37.84 -5.45
N SER A 186 -29.86 38.19 -4.16
CA SER A 186 -31.12 38.67 -3.54
C SER A 186 -31.21 40.18 -3.67
N GLU A 187 -32.14 40.64 -4.51
CA GLU A 187 -32.40 42.06 -4.75
C GLU A 187 -32.93 42.84 -3.50
N LEU A 188 -33.05 42.20 -2.33
CA LEU A 188 -33.77 42.74 -1.18
C LEU A 188 -33.11 42.54 0.19
N GLY A 189 -31.84 42.33 0.26
CA GLY A 189 -31.12 42.28 1.54
C GLY A 189 -29.73 41.68 1.35
N GLY A 190 -28.73 42.31 1.94
CA GLY A 190 -27.35 41.77 1.93
C GLY A 190 -27.35 40.38 2.54
N GLY A 191 -26.50 39.50 2.01
CA GLY A 191 -26.22 38.19 2.60
C GLY A 191 -25.62 38.34 4.00
N GLN A 192 -25.62 37.27 4.75
CA GLN A 192 -25.18 37.26 6.13
C GLN A 192 -23.87 36.47 6.23
N SER A 193 -23.06 36.82 7.22
CA SER A 193 -21.93 35.97 7.59
C SER A 193 -22.41 34.65 8.17
N VAL A 194 -21.60 33.62 8.00
CA VAL A 194 -21.81 32.29 8.56
C VAL A 194 -20.68 31.98 9.55
N ASP A 195 -21.08 31.65 10.77
CA ASP A 195 -20.16 31.13 11.79
C ASP A 195 -20.20 29.60 11.75
N PHE A 196 -19.00 29.01 11.83
CA PHE A 196 -18.85 27.57 11.80
C PHE A 196 -17.60 27.12 12.56
N THR A 197 -17.52 25.82 12.82
CA THR A 197 -16.38 25.20 13.48
C THR A 197 -15.90 23.98 12.68
N TRP A 198 -14.67 24.01 12.19
CA TRP A 198 -14.00 22.79 11.71
C TRP A 198 -13.61 21.89 12.87
N LYS A 199 -13.75 20.60 12.69
CA LYS A 199 -13.36 19.58 13.67
C LYS A 199 -12.73 18.36 12.99
N ILE A 200 -11.67 17.83 13.60
CA ILE A 200 -11.19 16.48 13.35
C ILE A 200 -11.63 15.64 14.53
N ILE A 201 -12.41 14.60 14.28
CA ILE A 201 -13.06 13.76 15.29
C ILE A 201 -12.58 12.34 15.10
N ASP A 202 -12.17 11.65 16.17
CA ASP A 202 -11.73 10.25 16.12
C ASP A 202 -12.93 9.27 16.18
N GLU A 203 -12.60 7.97 16.09
CA GLU A 203 -13.60 6.87 16.14
C GLU A 203 -14.37 6.79 17.48
N LEU A 204 -13.94 7.51 18.52
CA LEU A 204 -14.59 7.57 19.83
C LEU A 204 -15.41 8.85 20.01
N ASP A 205 -15.67 9.59 18.95
CA ASP A 205 -16.34 10.91 18.94
C ASP A 205 -15.58 11.97 19.76
N VAL A 206 -14.26 11.82 19.93
CA VAL A 206 -13.43 12.83 20.61
C VAL A 206 -12.86 13.79 19.57
N THR A 207 -13.08 15.10 19.80
CA THR A 207 -12.49 16.14 18.95
C THR A 207 -10.98 16.24 19.22
N CYS A 208 -10.18 15.87 18.23
CA CYS A 208 -8.71 15.91 18.26
C CYS A 208 -8.18 17.30 17.96
N GLN A 209 -8.79 17.99 17.00
CA GLN A 209 -8.47 19.37 16.61
C GLN A 209 -9.75 20.11 16.26
N SER A 210 -9.76 21.43 16.47
CA SER A 210 -10.85 22.29 16.02
C SER A 210 -10.37 23.71 15.75
N GLN A 211 -11.06 24.36 14.81
CA GLN A 211 -10.82 25.77 14.45
C GLN A 211 -12.17 26.43 14.17
N LYS A 212 -12.44 27.56 14.82
CA LYS A 212 -13.59 28.39 14.50
C LYS A 212 -13.31 29.27 13.30
N GLY A 213 -14.32 29.45 12.45
CA GLY A 213 -14.30 30.32 11.28
C GLY A 213 -15.54 31.18 11.21
N ASN A 214 -15.41 32.28 10.50
CA ASN A 214 -16.51 33.14 10.09
C ASN A 214 -16.26 33.53 8.63
N VAL A 215 -17.28 33.43 7.78
CA VAL A 215 -17.16 33.78 6.35
C VAL A 215 -18.28 34.76 5.98
N GLY A 216 -17.90 35.96 5.54
CA GLY A 216 -18.84 36.97 5.04
C GLY A 216 -19.38 36.64 3.66
N GLU A 217 -20.49 37.31 3.27
CA GLU A 217 -21.07 37.16 1.94
C GLU A 217 -20.05 37.49 0.84
N GLY A 218 -19.87 36.55 -0.11
CA GLY A 218 -18.92 36.65 -1.21
C GLY A 218 -17.47 36.38 -0.84
N GLU A 219 -17.22 35.95 0.38
CA GLU A 219 -15.88 35.66 0.90
C GLU A 219 -15.56 34.15 0.95
N SER A 220 -14.31 33.85 1.24
CA SER A 220 -13.83 32.50 1.50
C SER A 220 -12.84 32.52 2.66
N VAL A 221 -12.80 31.45 3.41
CA VAL A 221 -11.84 31.24 4.50
C VAL A 221 -11.31 29.83 4.44
N SER A 222 -10.03 29.64 4.78
CA SER A 222 -9.37 28.32 4.77
C SER A 222 -8.81 27.94 6.13
N TRP A 223 -8.73 26.64 6.37
CA TRP A 223 -8.02 26.02 7.49
C TRP A 223 -7.07 24.96 6.97
N ASP A 224 -5.78 25.21 7.13
CA ASP A 224 -4.70 24.29 6.82
C ASP A 224 -4.18 23.65 8.11
N THR A 225 -4.13 22.33 8.16
CA THR A 225 -3.60 21.61 9.32
C THR A 225 -2.90 20.33 8.95
N ILE A 226 -2.04 19.87 9.85
CA ILE A 226 -1.36 18.57 9.77
C ILE A 226 -1.75 17.79 11.02
N TYR A 227 -2.16 16.54 10.79
CA TYR A 227 -2.54 15.61 11.84
C TYR A 227 -1.61 14.40 11.84
N PHE A 228 -1.00 14.10 12.99
CA PHE A 228 -0.03 13.01 13.17
C PHE A 228 -0.63 11.75 13.79
N GLY A 229 -1.89 11.73 14.16
CA GLY A 229 -2.62 10.55 14.66
C GLY A 229 -2.98 9.56 13.55
N ALA A 230 -2.07 9.36 12.58
CA ALA A 230 -2.29 8.47 11.46
C ALA A 230 -2.43 7.01 11.90
N GLY A 231 -3.25 6.23 11.16
CA GLY A 231 -3.51 4.81 11.42
C GLY A 231 -4.86 4.53 12.08
N LEU A 232 -5.69 5.59 12.25
CA LEU A 232 -7.07 5.51 12.73
C LEU A 232 -8.02 6.06 11.68
N THR A 233 -9.31 5.83 11.89
CA THR A 233 -10.37 6.50 11.15
C THR A 233 -10.71 7.82 11.83
N HIS A 234 -10.82 8.88 11.06
CA HIS A 234 -11.22 10.20 11.55
C HIS A 234 -12.33 10.76 10.69
N ASN A 235 -13.13 11.64 11.26
CA ASN A 235 -14.11 12.42 10.53
C ASN A 235 -13.69 13.89 10.51
N LEU A 236 -13.59 14.47 9.32
CA LEU A 236 -13.51 15.91 9.14
C LEU A 236 -14.93 16.47 9.05
N ALA A 237 -15.28 17.31 10.00
CA ALA A 237 -16.58 17.91 10.10
C ALA A 237 -16.50 19.45 10.00
N VAL A 238 -17.55 20.05 9.46
CA VAL A 238 -17.80 21.49 9.51
C VAL A 238 -19.14 21.67 10.19
N ASP A 239 -19.11 22.03 11.47
CA ASP A 239 -20.33 22.36 12.21
C ASP A 239 -20.75 23.77 11.84
N TYR A 240 -21.95 23.90 11.30
CA TYR A 240 -22.58 25.17 10.99
C TYR A 240 -23.20 25.76 12.28
N ASP A 241 -22.53 26.74 12.87
CA ASP A 241 -22.89 27.24 14.20
C ASP A 241 -24.00 28.28 14.14
N GLU A 242 -23.87 29.29 13.26
CA GLU A 242 -24.84 30.38 13.12
C GLU A 242 -24.78 31.00 11.72
N GLY A 243 -25.94 31.48 11.22
CA GLY A 243 -26.08 32.16 9.94
C GLY A 243 -27.39 31.79 9.24
N GLN A 244 -27.60 32.32 8.04
CA GLN A 244 -28.75 32.00 7.19
C GLN A 244 -28.34 31.64 5.75
N ASP A 245 -27.14 31.99 5.36
CA ASP A 245 -26.66 31.73 4.02
C ASP A 245 -26.23 30.26 3.89
N ARG A 246 -26.27 29.75 2.66
CA ARG A 246 -25.70 28.45 2.32
C ARG A 246 -24.25 28.61 1.92
N ILE A 247 -23.45 27.65 2.30
CA ILE A 247 -22.02 27.62 2.04
C ILE A 247 -21.64 26.52 1.06
N THR A 248 -20.48 26.64 0.46
CA THR A 248 -19.80 25.56 -0.26
C THR A 248 -18.58 25.15 0.55
N VAL A 249 -18.42 23.86 0.73
CA VAL A 249 -17.33 23.25 1.48
C VAL A 249 -16.42 22.47 0.52
N GLU A 250 -15.15 22.81 0.54
CA GLU A 250 -14.11 22.12 -0.21
C GLU A 250 -13.07 21.57 0.76
N HIS A 251 -12.66 20.31 0.58
CA HIS A 251 -11.55 19.73 1.31
C HIS A 251 -10.57 19.11 0.32
N GLU A 252 -9.28 19.30 0.58
CA GLU A 252 -8.18 18.52 0.02
C GLU A 252 -7.47 17.80 1.17
N ILE A 253 -7.41 16.47 1.11
CA ILE A 253 -6.80 15.64 2.14
C ILE A 253 -5.71 14.80 1.50
N LEU A 254 -4.50 14.85 2.08
CA LEU A 254 -3.38 14.01 1.69
C LEU A 254 -2.99 13.11 2.85
N ILE A 255 -2.98 11.80 2.61
CA ILE A 255 -2.40 10.80 3.51
C ILE A 255 -1.03 10.44 2.93
N LEU A 256 0.03 10.76 3.68
CA LEU A 256 1.42 10.66 3.22
C LEU A 256 2.17 9.62 4.04
N TYR A 257 2.89 8.76 3.34
CA TYR A 257 3.73 7.73 3.93
C TYR A 257 5.17 8.21 4.12
N PRO A 258 5.95 7.59 5.07
CA PRO A 258 7.37 7.92 5.21
C PRO A 258 8.10 7.63 3.89
N GLN A 259 8.94 8.58 3.50
CA GLN A 259 9.86 8.41 2.37
C GLN A 259 11.26 8.20 2.96
N ASP A 260 11.90 7.09 2.56
CA ASP A 260 13.27 6.76 2.97
C ASP A 260 14.31 7.72 2.36
#